data_5c9fc0ecace50ead73f12f7d1bfb50aa
#
_entry.id   5c9fc0ecace50ead73f12f7d1bfb50aa
#
_cell.length_a   1.000
_cell.length_b   1.000
_cell.length_c   1.000
_cell.angle_alpha   90.00
_cell.angle_beta   90.00
_cell.angle_gamma   90.00
#
_symmetry.space_group_name_H-M   'P 1'
#
loop_
_entity.id
_entity.type
_entity.pdbx_description
1 polymer ?
#
loop_
_entity_poly.entity_id
_entity_poly.type
_entity_poly.pdbx_seq_one_letter_code
_entity_poly.pdbx_strand_id
1 'polypeptide(L)'
;HLNNYKVRTWNGMVFEDNGRDIAADLANLGPRADLDFSGYVLDHVEMHTCNYNWKTFIEVYLEDYHVGPFHPGLGNFVTCDDLKWEFKPEYSVQTVGVANRLGKAGSPVYERWHEALLAYRNGEPPTHGAIWLTLYPHIMVEWYPHVLVISTLQPNGPEKCRNVVEFYYPEEIHHFERDFIEAEQKAYQETAV
;
A
#
# COMPACT_ATOMS: atom_id res chain seq x y z
N HIS A 1 6.51 11.61 -35.58
CA HIS A 1 6.13 12.66 -34.63
C HIS A 1 5.83 12.00 -33.29
N LEU A 2 6.46 12.45 -32.21
CA LEU A 2 6.06 12.07 -30.86
C LEU A 2 4.86 12.93 -30.47
N ASN A 3 3.84 12.31 -29.88
CA ASN A 3 2.71 13.03 -29.32
C ASN A 3 3.16 13.70 -28.02
N ASN A 4 2.79 14.94 -27.83
CA ASN A 4 3.02 15.67 -26.59
C ASN A 4 1.74 15.54 -25.74
N TYR A 5 1.89 15.00 -24.54
CA TYR A 5 0.83 14.91 -23.54
C TYR A 5 1.09 15.92 -22.43
N LYS A 6 0.07 16.62 -21.98
CA LYS A 6 0.13 17.38 -20.74
C LYS A 6 0.08 16.42 -19.60
N VAL A 7 0.92 16.65 -18.59
CA VAL A 7 0.97 15.79 -17.39
C VAL A 7 0.75 16.60 -16.13
N ARG A 8 0.25 15.92 -15.11
CA ARG A 8 0.18 16.40 -13.73
C ARG A 8 0.94 15.44 -12.83
N THR A 9 1.41 15.92 -11.72
CA THR A 9 2.15 15.11 -10.75
C THR A 9 1.49 15.16 -9.38
N TRP A 10 1.53 14.05 -8.67
CA TRP A 10 1.18 13.97 -7.27
C TRP A 10 2.11 12.97 -6.57
N ASN A 11 2.81 13.40 -5.53
CA ASN A 11 3.79 12.58 -4.79
C ASN A 11 4.76 11.78 -5.69
N GLY A 12 5.29 12.40 -6.74
CA GLY A 12 6.20 11.75 -7.70
C GLY A 12 5.52 10.92 -8.78
N MET A 13 4.26 10.53 -8.62
CA MET A 13 3.50 9.87 -9.67
C MET A 13 3.11 10.86 -10.77
N VAL A 14 3.14 10.40 -12.02
CA VAL A 14 2.84 11.18 -13.21
C VAL A 14 1.54 10.70 -13.83
N PHE A 15 0.60 11.62 -14.03
CA PHE A 15 -0.71 11.36 -14.61
C PHE A 15 -0.90 12.14 -15.90
N GLU A 16 -1.60 11.58 -16.88
CA GLU A 16 -2.05 12.34 -18.03
C GLU A 16 -3.05 13.41 -17.58
N ASP A 17 -2.84 14.66 -18.02
CA ASP A 17 -3.74 15.76 -17.71
C ASP A 17 -5.01 15.67 -18.58
N ASN A 18 -6.03 15.06 -18.04
CA ASN A 18 -7.37 15.00 -18.62
C ASN A 18 -8.28 16.18 -18.18
N GLY A 19 -7.67 17.24 -17.64
CA GLY A 19 -8.40 18.40 -17.10
C GLY A 19 -8.77 18.29 -15.62
N ARG A 20 -8.41 17.18 -14.97
CA ARG A 20 -8.67 16.90 -13.56
C ARG A 20 -7.46 17.26 -12.69
N ASP A 21 -7.70 17.84 -11.54
CA ASP A 21 -6.66 18.13 -10.55
C ASP A 21 -6.62 17.05 -9.47
N ILE A 22 -5.83 16.00 -9.70
CA ILE A 22 -5.65 14.90 -8.75
C ILE A 22 -5.13 15.40 -7.40
N ALA A 23 -4.21 16.35 -7.38
CA ALA A 23 -3.69 16.89 -6.14
C ALA A 23 -4.78 17.60 -5.33
N ALA A 24 -5.66 18.37 -5.98
CA ALA A 24 -6.80 19.00 -5.33
C ALA A 24 -7.85 17.98 -4.85
N ASP A 25 -8.10 16.93 -5.65
CA ASP A 25 -9.00 15.86 -5.26
C ASP A 25 -8.50 15.14 -4.00
N LEU A 26 -7.21 14.82 -3.95
CA LEU A 26 -6.57 14.09 -2.85
C LEU A 26 -6.22 14.97 -1.64
N ALA A 27 -6.17 16.31 -1.82
CA ALA A 27 -5.97 17.23 -0.70
C ALA A 27 -7.06 17.12 0.38
N ASN A 28 -8.25 16.68 -0.01
CA ASN A 28 -9.38 16.48 0.89
C ASN A 28 -9.38 15.12 1.61
N LEU A 29 -8.38 14.27 1.41
CA LEU A 29 -8.22 13.02 2.18
C LEU A 29 -7.94 13.25 3.68
N GLY A 30 -8.06 14.49 4.13
CA GLY A 30 -7.73 14.94 5.47
C GLY A 30 -6.22 15.07 5.69
N PRO A 31 -5.78 15.51 6.86
CA PRO A 31 -4.36 15.64 7.19
C PRO A 31 -3.77 14.24 7.39
N ARG A 32 -3.61 13.50 6.32
CA ARG A 32 -2.96 12.19 6.34
C ARG A 32 -1.48 12.42 6.10
N ALA A 33 -0.80 12.84 7.15
CA ALA A 33 0.66 12.95 7.16
C ALA A 33 1.32 11.64 6.68
N ASP A 34 0.66 10.52 6.94
CA ASP A 34 1.09 9.19 6.51
C ASP A 34 1.08 9.01 4.97
N LEU A 35 0.32 9.83 4.22
CA LEU A 35 0.33 9.85 2.76
C LEU A 35 1.24 10.95 2.18
N ASP A 36 2.05 11.58 3.00
CA ASP A 36 3.17 12.41 2.53
C ASP A 36 4.37 11.51 2.23
N PHE A 37 4.66 11.36 0.95
CA PHE A 37 5.75 10.50 0.47
C PHE A 37 7.05 11.27 0.22
N SER A 38 7.12 12.52 0.66
CA SER A 38 8.37 13.27 0.65
C SER A 38 9.42 12.56 1.50
N GLY A 39 10.63 12.39 0.97
CA GLY A 39 11.70 11.65 1.65
C GLY A 39 11.60 10.13 1.55
N TYR A 40 10.65 9.57 0.79
CA TYR A 40 10.67 8.16 0.44
C TYR A 40 11.52 7.93 -0.81
N VAL A 41 12.27 6.84 -0.82
CA VAL A 41 13.11 6.42 -1.95
C VAL A 41 12.73 5.01 -2.40
N LEU A 42 12.84 4.76 -3.71
CA LEU A 42 12.58 3.44 -4.30
C LEU A 42 13.65 2.46 -3.86
N ASP A 43 13.24 1.35 -3.25
CA ASP A 43 14.13 0.22 -2.89
C ASP A 43 14.20 -0.78 -4.05
N HIS A 44 13.06 -1.30 -4.49
CA HIS A 44 13.01 -2.26 -5.59
C HIS A 44 11.64 -2.30 -6.27
N VAL A 45 11.61 -3.00 -7.41
CA VAL A 45 10.40 -3.22 -8.21
C VAL A 45 10.22 -4.71 -8.46
N GLU A 46 9.01 -5.23 -8.23
CA GLU A 46 8.60 -6.58 -8.60
C GLU A 46 7.60 -6.56 -9.75
N MET A 47 7.57 -7.61 -10.54
CA MET A 47 6.58 -7.78 -11.60
C MET A 47 5.94 -9.15 -11.51
N HIS A 48 4.64 -9.17 -11.30
CA HIS A 48 3.85 -10.39 -11.18
C HIS A 48 2.92 -10.57 -12.39
N THR A 49 2.94 -11.76 -12.99
CA THR A 49 1.94 -12.14 -14.00
C THR A 49 0.78 -12.83 -13.33
N CYS A 50 -0.39 -12.21 -13.42
CA CYS A 50 -1.61 -12.70 -12.80
C CYS A 50 -2.50 -13.37 -13.85
N ASN A 51 -2.93 -14.62 -13.59
CA ASN A 51 -3.80 -15.41 -14.49
C ASN A 51 -5.28 -15.17 -14.20
N TYR A 52 -5.65 -13.91 -14.03
CA TYR A 52 -7.02 -13.45 -13.83
C TYR A 52 -7.17 -12.01 -14.34
N ASN A 53 -8.42 -11.57 -14.44
CA ASN A 53 -8.74 -10.21 -14.87
C ASN A 53 -8.27 -9.18 -13.83
N TRP A 54 -7.72 -8.08 -14.29
CA TRP A 54 -7.26 -7.01 -13.40
C TRP A 54 -8.36 -6.44 -12.49
N LYS A 55 -9.63 -6.46 -12.93
CA LYS A 55 -10.76 -6.01 -12.11
C LYS A 55 -10.99 -6.92 -10.91
N THR A 56 -10.79 -8.24 -11.06
CA THR A 56 -10.87 -9.19 -9.95
C THR A 56 -9.87 -8.84 -8.85
N PHE A 57 -8.66 -8.42 -9.22
CA PHE A 57 -7.69 -7.93 -8.24
C PHE A 57 -8.22 -6.70 -7.48
N ILE A 58 -8.79 -5.72 -8.21
CA ILE A 58 -9.36 -4.53 -7.57
C ILE A 58 -10.53 -4.90 -6.66
N GLU A 59 -11.41 -5.81 -7.08
CA GLU A 59 -12.56 -6.23 -6.28
C GLU A 59 -12.14 -6.85 -4.94
N VAL A 60 -11.13 -7.73 -4.95
CA VAL A 60 -10.55 -8.29 -3.71
C VAL A 60 -9.90 -7.22 -2.85
N TYR A 61 -9.27 -6.23 -3.47
CA TYR A 61 -8.61 -5.13 -2.77
C TYR A 61 -9.59 -4.16 -2.08
N LEU A 62 -10.85 -4.12 -2.54
CA LEU A 62 -11.89 -3.24 -2.02
C LEU A 62 -12.73 -3.87 -0.91
N GLU A 63 -12.33 -5.03 -0.40
CA GLU A 63 -13.04 -5.70 0.71
C GLU A 63 -12.02 -6.23 1.74
N ASP A 64 -12.47 -6.54 2.93
CA ASP A 64 -11.64 -7.02 4.04
C ASP A 64 -12.06 -8.40 4.59
N TYR A 65 -13.09 -9.01 4.00
CA TYR A 65 -13.65 -10.29 4.47
C TYR A 65 -12.65 -11.44 4.40
N HIS A 66 -11.76 -11.41 3.42
CA HIS A 66 -10.75 -12.46 3.23
C HIS A 66 -9.54 -12.30 4.15
N VAL A 67 -9.29 -11.10 4.72
CA VAL A 67 -8.09 -10.82 5.51
C VAL A 67 -7.95 -11.78 6.68
N GLY A 68 -8.97 -11.93 7.50
CA GLY A 68 -8.93 -12.84 8.65
C GLY A 68 -8.69 -14.31 8.26
N PRO A 69 -9.51 -14.90 7.35
CA PRO A 69 -9.41 -16.30 6.95
C PRO A 69 -8.14 -16.65 6.15
N PHE A 70 -7.66 -15.77 5.29
CA PHE A 70 -6.60 -16.09 4.32
C PHE A 70 -5.25 -15.46 4.64
N HIS A 71 -5.23 -14.36 5.39
CA HIS A 71 -4.01 -13.63 5.74
C HIS A 71 -3.86 -13.47 7.26
N PRO A 72 -3.62 -14.57 8.01
CA PRO A 72 -3.58 -14.53 9.48
C PRO A 72 -2.48 -13.60 10.02
N GLY A 73 -1.37 -13.44 9.30
CA GLY A 73 -0.34 -12.47 9.64
C GLY A 73 -0.87 -11.04 9.59
N LEU A 74 -1.41 -10.64 8.45
CA LEU A 74 -2.01 -9.31 8.25
C LEU A 74 -3.19 -9.09 9.19
N GLY A 75 -4.09 -10.07 9.33
CA GLY A 75 -5.28 -9.99 10.20
C GLY A 75 -4.96 -9.86 11.69
N ASN A 76 -3.73 -10.19 12.12
CA ASN A 76 -3.24 -9.91 13.46
C ASN A 76 -2.37 -8.64 13.55
N PHE A 77 -2.06 -8.04 12.41
CA PHE A 77 -1.36 -6.75 12.34
C PHE A 77 -2.35 -5.58 12.28
N VAL A 78 -3.37 -5.69 11.43
CA VAL A 78 -4.42 -4.67 11.29
C VAL A 78 -5.69 -5.09 12.03
N THR A 79 -6.51 -4.12 12.43
CA THR A 79 -7.88 -4.39 12.90
C THR A 79 -8.88 -3.78 11.94
N CYS A 80 -9.73 -4.62 11.37
CA CYS A 80 -10.83 -4.21 10.50
C CYS A 80 -12.04 -3.69 11.30
N ASP A 81 -12.08 -3.86 12.62
CA ASP A 81 -13.11 -3.28 13.49
C ASP A 81 -13.13 -1.75 13.44
N ASP A 82 -11.98 -1.13 13.16
CA ASP A 82 -11.81 0.31 13.00
C ASP A 82 -11.74 0.74 11.53
N LEU A 83 -12.19 -0.10 10.59
CA LEU A 83 -12.15 0.20 9.17
C LEU A 83 -13.00 1.43 8.83
N LYS A 84 -12.36 2.40 8.20
CA LYS A 84 -12.99 3.62 7.69
C LYS A 84 -12.84 3.69 6.19
N TRP A 85 -13.93 4.03 5.53
CA TRP A 85 -13.99 4.19 4.09
C TRP A 85 -14.23 5.64 3.71
N GLU A 86 -13.55 6.07 2.64
CA GLU A 86 -13.84 7.30 1.91
C GLU A 86 -13.94 6.98 0.44
N PHE A 87 -15.02 7.40 -0.20
CA PHE A 87 -15.28 7.18 -1.61
C PHE A 87 -15.44 8.50 -2.34
N LYS A 88 -14.80 8.59 -3.49
CA LYS A 88 -14.97 9.65 -4.47
C LYS A 88 -15.04 9.02 -5.87
N PRO A 89 -15.51 9.75 -6.89
CA PRO A 89 -15.64 9.20 -8.24
C PRO A 89 -14.36 8.57 -8.80
N GLU A 90 -13.20 9.01 -8.33
CA GLU A 90 -11.92 8.67 -8.92
C GLU A 90 -10.98 7.91 -7.99
N TYR A 91 -11.34 7.77 -6.72
CA TYR A 91 -10.56 7.02 -5.74
C TYR A 91 -11.42 6.50 -4.59
N SER A 92 -10.87 5.52 -3.90
CA SER A 92 -11.35 5.12 -2.58
C SER A 92 -10.18 5.00 -1.61
N VAL A 93 -10.45 5.23 -0.33
CA VAL A 93 -9.46 5.05 0.73
C VAL A 93 -10.05 4.20 1.84
N GLN A 94 -9.30 3.19 2.23
CA GLN A 94 -9.55 2.40 3.43
C GLN A 94 -8.46 2.74 4.45
N THR A 95 -8.86 2.97 5.69
CA THR A 95 -7.94 3.15 6.81
C THR A 95 -8.28 2.15 7.89
N VAL A 96 -7.31 1.34 8.28
CA VAL A 96 -7.47 0.31 9.32
C VAL A 96 -6.56 0.59 10.51
N GLY A 97 -7.04 0.20 11.69
CA GLY A 97 -6.30 0.34 12.94
C GLY A 97 -5.20 -0.70 13.11
N VAL A 98 -4.51 -0.63 14.23
CA VAL A 98 -3.48 -1.59 14.66
C VAL A 98 -4.09 -2.60 15.61
N ALA A 99 -3.98 -3.90 15.31
CA ALA A 99 -4.51 -4.96 16.14
C ALA A 99 -3.73 -5.08 17.46
N ASN A 100 -4.46 -5.07 18.59
CA ASN A 100 -3.94 -5.33 19.93
C ASN A 100 -2.56 -4.71 20.23
N ARG A 101 -2.25 -3.55 19.69
CA ARG A 101 -0.95 -2.88 19.79
C ARG A 101 0.22 -3.76 19.35
N LEU A 102 -0.01 -4.63 18.35
CA LEU A 102 0.95 -5.63 17.86
C LEU A 102 1.33 -6.70 18.91
N GLY A 103 0.47 -6.96 19.88
CA GLY A 103 0.76 -7.88 20.98
C GLY A 103 0.73 -9.37 20.60
N LYS A 104 0.17 -9.73 19.44
CA LYS A 104 0.04 -11.13 19.01
C LYS A 104 0.13 -11.23 17.49
N ALA A 105 1.25 -11.71 16.98
CA ALA A 105 1.43 -11.99 15.56
C ALA A 105 0.66 -13.24 15.12
N GLY A 106 0.17 -13.24 13.88
CA GLY A 106 -0.52 -14.37 13.27
C GLY A 106 0.40 -15.40 12.62
N SER A 107 1.67 -15.04 12.44
CA SER A 107 2.71 -15.91 11.87
C SER A 107 4.10 -15.52 12.39
N PRO A 108 5.11 -16.41 12.28
CA PRO A 108 6.48 -16.08 12.65
C PRO A 108 7.09 -14.95 11.80
N VAL A 109 6.63 -14.80 10.55
CA VAL A 109 7.08 -13.73 9.65
C VAL A 109 6.58 -12.39 10.14
N TYR A 110 5.29 -12.31 10.49
CA TYR A 110 4.72 -11.10 11.08
C TYR A 110 5.22 -10.82 12.49
N GLU A 111 5.58 -11.85 13.28
CA GLU A 111 6.25 -11.64 14.57
C GLU A 111 7.57 -10.88 14.39
N ARG A 112 8.38 -11.30 13.43
CA ARG A 112 9.62 -10.58 13.09
C ARG A 112 9.38 -9.15 12.62
N TRP A 113 8.34 -8.95 11.82
CA TRP A 113 7.94 -7.61 11.38
C TRP A 113 7.50 -6.72 12.55
N HIS A 114 6.65 -7.24 13.46
CA HIS A 114 6.24 -6.51 14.67
C HIS A 114 7.43 -6.10 15.53
N GLU A 115 8.38 -7.01 15.74
CA GLU A 115 9.60 -6.72 16.50
C GLU A 115 10.43 -5.62 15.85
N ALA A 116 10.67 -5.70 14.55
CA ALA A 116 11.44 -4.70 13.81
C ALA A 116 10.75 -3.33 13.84
N LEU A 117 9.44 -3.29 13.64
CA LEU A 117 8.65 -2.07 13.68
C LEU A 117 8.69 -1.40 15.07
N LEU A 118 8.46 -2.17 16.13
CA LEU A 118 8.49 -1.64 17.50
C LEU A 118 9.90 -1.21 17.91
N ALA A 119 10.94 -1.94 17.48
CA ALA A 119 12.33 -1.55 17.72
C ALA A 119 12.64 -0.19 17.08
N TYR A 120 12.29 -0.02 15.80
CA TYR A 120 12.47 1.26 15.09
C TYR A 120 11.69 2.41 15.73
N ARG A 121 10.51 2.13 16.26
CA ARG A 121 9.63 3.12 16.91
C ARG A 121 9.84 3.27 18.42
N ASN A 122 10.92 2.75 18.97
CA ASN A 122 11.21 2.79 20.42
C ASN A 122 10.06 2.23 21.29
N GLY A 123 9.39 1.18 20.80
CA GLY A 123 8.27 0.52 21.48
C GLY A 123 6.90 1.18 21.26
N GLU A 124 6.83 2.29 20.55
CA GLU A 124 5.57 3.00 20.29
C GLU A 124 4.83 2.37 19.11
N PRO A 125 3.58 1.89 19.29
CA PRO A 125 2.81 1.35 18.19
C PRO A 125 2.45 2.44 17.17
N PRO A 126 2.28 2.10 15.88
CA PRO A 126 1.84 3.04 14.88
C PRO A 126 0.37 3.46 15.11
N THR A 127 -0.01 4.62 14.57
CA THR A 127 -1.38 5.15 14.67
C THR A 127 -2.36 4.37 13.80
N HIS A 128 -1.90 3.91 12.62
CA HIS A 128 -2.66 3.12 11.67
C HIS A 128 -1.92 1.81 11.38
N GLY A 129 -2.67 0.74 11.14
CA GLY A 129 -2.12 -0.53 10.65
C GLY A 129 -1.83 -0.46 9.16
N ALA A 130 -2.77 0.10 8.39
CA ALA A 130 -2.60 0.35 6.97
C ALA A 130 -3.52 1.47 6.47
N ILE A 131 -3.14 2.06 5.33
CA ILE A 131 -3.98 2.94 4.52
C ILE A 131 -3.90 2.41 3.09
N TRP A 132 -5.06 2.03 2.53
CA TRP A 132 -5.15 1.51 1.17
C TRP A 132 -5.92 2.51 0.29
N LEU A 133 -5.20 3.20 -0.57
CA LEU A 133 -5.73 4.15 -1.55
C LEU A 133 -5.80 3.47 -2.91
N THR A 134 -7.00 3.37 -3.48
CA THR A 134 -7.17 2.95 -4.86
C THR A 134 -7.43 4.18 -5.73
N LEU A 135 -6.56 4.46 -6.66
CA LEU A 135 -6.74 5.46 -7.72
C LEU A 135 -7.30 4.75 -8.94
N TYR A 136 -8.58 4.99 -9.23
CA TYR A 136 -9.24 4.32 -10.34
C TYR A 136 -8.65 4.70 -11.69
N PRO A 137 -8.53 3.74 -12.61
CA PRO A 137 -9.06 2.38 -12.50
C PRO A 137 -8.07 1.33 -11.97
N HIS A 138 -6.75 1.58 -11.86
CA HIS A 138 -5.79 0.48 -11.81
C HIS A 138 -4.51 0.74 -11.00
N ILE A 139 -4.48 1.77 -10.20
CA ILE A 139 -3.34 2.08 -9.31
C ILE A 139 -3.78 1.94 -7.86
N MET A 140 -3.01 1.19 -7.09
CA MET A 140 -3.19 1.08 -5.65
C MET A 140 -1.95 1.61 -4.95
N VAL A 141 -2.17 2.43 -3.93
CA VAL A 141 -1.14 2.99 -3.08
C VAL A 141 -1.40 2.48 -1.67
N GLU A 142 -0.51 1.64 -1.20
CA GLU A 142 -0.61 0.99 0.10
C GLU A 142 0.42 1.61 1.03
N TRP A 143 -0.05 2.20 2.09
CA TRP A 143 0.82 2.61 3.17
C TRP A 143 0.69 1.62 4.33
N TYR A 144 1.84 1.13 4.76
CA TYR A 144 2.03 0.47 6.04
C TYR A 144 3.03 1.29 6.86
N PRO A 145 3.17 1.10 8.18
CA PRO A 145 4.08 1.91 8.97
C PRO A 145 5.51 1.94 8.41
N HIS A 146 5.89 3.10 7.89
CA HIS A 146 7.20 3.39 7.29
C HIS A 146 7.49 2.62 5.98
N VAL A 147 6.49 2.17 5.27
CA VAL A 147 6.63 1.63 3.92
C VAL A 147 5.51 2.13 3.02
N LEU A 148 5.82 2.37 1.78
CA LEU A 148 4.88 2.69 0.73
C LEU A 148 5.02 1.67 -0.38
N VAL A 149 3.91 1.04 -0.74
CA VAL A 149 3.87 0.12 -1.88
C VAL A 149 2.93 0.69 -2.94
N ILE A 150 3.39 0.75 -4.17
CA ILE A 150 2.56 1.18 -5.31
C ILE A 150 2.39 0.01 -6.25
N SER A 151 1.15 -0.44 -6.43
CA SER A 151 0.77 -1.48 -7.37
C SER A 151 0.10 -0.85 -8.59
N THR A 152 0.64 -1.13 -9.78
CA THR A 152 0.06 -0.70 -11.06
C THR A 152 -0.37 -1.91 -11.86
N LEU A 153 -1.69 -2.08 -12.04
CA LEU A 153 -2.26 -3.17 -12.82
C LEU A 153 -2.29 -2.83 -14.30
N GLN A 154 -1.64 -3.65 -15.10
CA GLN A 154 -1.60 -3.54 -16.56
C GLN A 154 -2.42 -4.67 -17.18
N PRO A 155 -3.60 -4.37 -17.78
CA PRO A 155 -4.40 -5.38 -18.45
C PRO A 155 -3.62 -6.06 -19.58
N ASN A 156 -3.74 -7.38 -19.67
CA ASN A 156 -3.13 -8.19 -20.74
C ASN A 156 -4.16 -9.20 -21.27
N GLY A 157 -5.30 -8.69 -21.74
CA GLY A 157 -6.45 -9.47 -22.15
C GLY A 157 -7.49 -9.68 -21.05
N PRO A 158 -8.56 -10.43 -21.31
CA PRO A 158 -9.69 -10.58 -20.40
C PRO A 158 -9.39 -11.43 -19.16
N GLU A 159 -8.39 -12.32 -19.24
CA GLU A 159 -8.08 -13.31 -18.20
C GLU A 159 -6.66 -13.17 -17.63
N LYS A 160 -5.97 -12.10 -17.99
CA LYS A 160 -4.59 -11.88 -17.55
C LYS A 160 -4.35 -10.41 -17.26
N CYS A 161 -3.51 -10.17 -16.27
CA CYS A 161 -2.91 -8.86 -16.04
C CYS A 161 -1.46 -9.01 -15.56
N ARG A 162 -0.75 -7.90 -15.56
CA ARG A 162 0.54 -7.76 -14.90
C ARG A 162 0.37 -6.78 -13.77
N ASN A 163 0.87 -7.11 -12.60
CA ASN A 163 1.01 -6.18 -11.50
C ASN A 163 2.48 -5.74 -11.41
N VAL A 164 2.73 -4.45 -11.50
CA VAL A 164 4.04 -3.84 -11.22
C VAL A 164 3.96 -3.29 -9.82
N VAL A 165 4.79 -3.80 -8.92
CA VAL A 165 4.79 -3.45 -7.50
C VAL A 165 6.10 -2.75 -7.17
N GLU A 166 6.01 -1.52 -6.69
CA GLU A 166 7.14 -0.68 -6.35
C GLU A 166 7.16 -0.46 -4.83
N PHE A 167 8.31 -0.73 -4.20
CA PHE A 167 8.50 -0.59 -2.75
C PHE A 167 9.35 0.63 -2.45
N TYR A 168 8.84 1.51 -1.61
CA TYR A 168 9.49 2.74 -1.18
C TYR A 168 9.59 2.79 0.34
N TYR A 169 10.73 3.26 0.84
CA TYR A 169 10.96 3.45 2.27
C TYR A 169 11.48 4.86 2.53
N PRO A 170 11.27 5.42 3.73
CA PRO A 170 11.97 6.62 4.14
C PRO A 170 13.47 6.47 3.92
N GLU A 171 14.13 7.53 3.43
CA GLU A 171 15.55 7.51 3.08
C GLU A 171 16.44 6.99 4.22
N GLU A 172 16.13 7.33 5.47
CA GLU A 172 16.82 6.84 6.66
C GLU A 172 16.70 5.33 6.82
N ILE A 173 15.50 4.77 6.66
CA ILE A 173 15.27 3.32 6.72
C ILE A 173 15.99 2.62 5.56
N HIS A 174 15.87 3.16 4.36
CA HIS A 174 16.50 2.60 3.17
C HIS A 174 18.03 2.45 3.34
N HIS A 175 18.68 3.42 3.96
CA HIS A 175 20.13 3.44 4.10
C HIS A 175 20.65 2.70 5.34
N PHE A 176 19.89 2.67 6.43
CA PHE A 176 20.44 2.24 7.73
C PHE A 176 19.69 1.08 8.39
N GLU A 177 18.48 0.73 7.94
CA GLU A 177 17.61 -0.25 8.60
C GLU A 177 17.28 -1.45 7.69
N ARG A 178 18.32 -2.12 7.18
CA ARG A 178 18.12 -3.23 6.24
C ARG A 178 17.31 -4.38 6.83
N ASP A 179 17.49 -4.69 8.12
CA ASP A 179 16.74 -5.74 8.83
C ASP A 179 15.23 -5.41 8.89
N PHE A 180 14.88 -4.13 9.03
CA PHE A 180 13.49 -3.65 8.98
C PHE A 180 12.88 -3.93 7.61
N ILE A 181 13.58 -3.54 6.54
CA ILE A 181 13.13 -3.75 5.16
C ILE A 181 12.92 -5.24 4.87
N GLU A 182 13.87 -6.09 5.24
CA GLU A 182 13.77 -7.54 5.00
C GLU A 182 12.62 -8.19 5.78
N ALA A 183 12.36 -7.73 7.00
CA ALA A 183 11.24 -8.23 7.79
C ALA A 183 9.90 -7.82 7.19
N GLU A 184 9.78 -6.57 6.75
CA GLU A 184 8.57 -6.04 6.12
C GLU A 184 8.29 -6.74 4.77
N GLN A 185 9.29 -6.86 3.90
CA GLN A 185 9.14 -7.51 2.61
C GLN A 185 8.69 -8.97 2.73
N LYS A 186 9.19 -9.71 3.72
CA LYS A 186 8.72 -11.07 3.99
C LYS A 186 7.26 -11.08 4.46
N ALA A 187 6.85 -10.13 5.29
CA ALA A 187 5.47 -10.00 5.72
C ALA A 187 4.54 -9.65 4.55
N TYR A 188 4.97 -8.74 3.69
CA TYR A 188 4.25 -8.41 2.46
C TYR A 188 4.11 -9.61 1.53
N GLN A 189 5.21 -10.35 1.29
CA GLN A 189 5.19 -11.56 0.46
C GLN A 189 4.26 -12.65 1.00
N GLU A 190 4.19 -12.84 2.32
CA GLU A 190 3.24 -13.79 2.94
C GLU A 190 1.78 -13.42 2.64
N THR A 191 1.50 -12.13 2.51
CA THR A 191 0.14 -11.63 2.23
C THR A 191 -0.17 -11.61 0.73
N ALA A 192 0.83 -11.35 -0.12
CA ALA A 192 0.65 -11.17 -1.56
C ALA A 192 0.58 -12.49 -2.37
N VAL A 193 0.84 -13.65 -1.75
CA VAL A 193 0.83 -14.99 -2.37
C VAL A 193 -0.44 -15.79 -1.95
#